data_2de4e45453d3c23cf827b4cc48ff9c8a
#
_entry.id   2de4e45453d3c23cf827b4cc48ff9c8a
#
_cell.length_a   1.000
_cell.length_b   1.000
_cell.length_c   1.000
_cell.angle_alpha   90.00
_cell.angle_beta   90.00
_cell.angle_gamma   90.00
#
_symmetry.space_group_name_H-M   'P 1'
#
loop_
_entity.id
_entity.type
_entity.pdbx_description
1 polymer ?
#
loop_
_entity_poly.entity_id
_entity_poly.type
_entity_poly.pdbx_seq_one_letter_code
_entity_poly.pdbx_strand_id
1 'polypeptide(L)'
;FAKDYIKEASLERICKYADVISFHVPLTDETFHIADHKFFKQLQQKPFILNSSRGKVIDMAQIISAIKDKKISGAGLDVLENEKFETYTTEEKMQLDWLLEQQNVILTPHIAGYSHESFLKMAEVLLQKLGLN
;
A
#
# COMPACT_ATOMS: atom_id res chain seq x y z
N PHE A 1 0.06 -18.98 -11.70
CA PHE A 1 1.04 -17.87 -11.68
C PHE A 1 2.23 -18.29 -12.51
N ALA A 2 2.68 -17.44 -13.43
CA ALA A 2 3.87 -17.69 -14.23
C ALA A 2 5.10 -17.67 -13.29
N LYS A 3 5.77 -18.79 -13.21
CA LYS A 3 6.82 -19.01 -12.20
C LYS A 3 8.18 -18.44 -12.61
N ASP A 4 8.42 -18.24 -13.89
CA ASP A 4 9.77 -18.00 -14.42
C ASP A 4 10.32 -16.58 -14.20
N TYR A 5 9.46 -15.59 -13.89
CA TYR A 5 9.87 -14.21 -13.61
C TYR A 5 9.67 -13.78 -12.15
N ILE A 6 9.08 -14.64 -11.28
CA ILE A 6 8.92 -14.37 -9.87
C ILE A 6 10.18 -14.84 -9.14
N LYS A 7 10.86 -13.90 -8.49
CA LYS A 7 12.05 -14.18 -7.69
C LYS A 7 11.81 -13.69 -6.27
N GLU A 8 12.13 -14.55 -5.31
CA GLU A 8 12.19 -14.14 -3.92
C GLU A 8 13.40 -13.22 -3.70
N ALA A 9 13.19 -12.18 -2.91
CA ALA A 9 14.23 -11.25 -2.54
C ALA A 9 14.06 -10.84 -1.07
N SER A 10 15.17 -10.61 -0.38
CA SER A 10 15.12 -10.02 0.95
C SER A 10 14.62 -8.57 0.88
N LEU A 11 14.06 -8.07 1.98
CA LEU A 11 13.63 -6.68 2.08
C LEU A 11 14.78 -5.70 1.76
N GLU A 12 15.99 -6.01 2.20
CA GLU A 12 17.19 -5.24 1.89
C GLU A 12 17.42 -5.10 0.38
N ARG A 13 17.29 -6.22 -0.38
CA ARG A 13 17.43 -6.18 -1.84
C ARG A 13 16.31 -5.39 -2.51
N ILE A 14 15.07 -5.49 -2.00
CA ILE A 14 13.95 -4.69 -2.48
C ILE A 14 14.27 -3.21 -2.27
N CYS A 15 14.67 -2.80 -1.06
CA CYS A 15 15.00 -1.42 -0.76
C CYS A 15 16.18 -0.88 -1.61
N LYS A 16 17.07 -1.76 -2.04
CA LYS A 16 18.25 -1.36 -2.83
C LYS A 16 17.97 -1.18 -4.31
N TYR A 17 17.07 -1.98 -4.89
CA TYR A 17 16.96 -2.09 -6.35
C TYR A 17 15.58 -1.84 -6.93
N ALA A 18 14.52 -1.78 -6.09
CA ALA A 18 13.18 -1.65 -6.62
C ALA A 18 12.89 -0.24 -7.13
N ASP A 19 12.25 -0.14 -8.29
CA ASP A 19 11.67 1.08 -8.87
C ASP A 19 10.22 1.27 -8.43
N VAL A 20 9.52 0.17 -8.11
CA VAL A 20 8.15 0.15 -7.60
C VAL A 20 8.07 -0.87 -6.47
N ILE A 21 7.48 -0.48 -5.34
CA ILE A 21 7.21 -1.37 -4.21
C ILE A 21 5.71 -1.36 -3.96
N SER A 22 5.07 -2.52 -4.09
CA SER A 22 3.64 -2.68 -3.88
C SER A 22 3.38 -3.63 -2.72
N PHE A 23 2.60 -3.18 -1.74
CA PHE A 23 2.25 -3.96 -0.56
C PHE A 23 0.99 -4.78 -0.80
N HIS A 24 1.09 -6.12 -0.61
CA HIS A 24 0.00 -7.09 -0.75
C HIS A 24 -0.03 -8.07 0.43
N VAL A 25 0.20 -7.57 1.62
CA VAL A 25 0.27 -8.35 2.86
C VAL A 25 -0.96 -8.13 3.72
N PRO A 26 -1.43 -9.14 4.50
CA PRO A 26 -2.43 -8.92 5.52
C PRO A 26 -1.87 -8.03 6.63
N LEU A 27 -2.75 -7.40 7.42
CA LEU A 27 -2.34 -6.69 8.62
C LEU A 27 -2.20 -7.68 9.77
N THR A 28 -0.99 -7.82 10.28
CA THR A 28 -0.60 -8.62 11.45
C THR A 28 0.34 -7.79 12.32
N ASP A 29 0.71 -8.28 13.49
CA ASP A 29 1.70 -7.60 14.34
C ASP A 29 3.05 -7.43 13.62
N GLU A 30 3.42 -8.38 12.74
CA GLU A 30 4.67 -8.35 11.97
C GLU A 30 4.63 -7.37 10.80
N THR A 31 3.45 -7.11 10.24
CA THR A 31 3.27 -6.23 9.08
C THR A 31 2.75 -4.85 9.46
N PHE A 32 2.36 -4.65 10.73
CA PHE A 32 1.99 -3.34 11.23
C PHE A 32 3.18 -2.38 11.11
N HIS A 33 2.99 -1.30 10.36
CA HIS A 33 4.02 -0.29 10.06
C HIS A 33 5.33 -0.91 9.54
N ILE A 34 5.26 -1.99 8.76
CA ILE A 34 6.46 -2.54 8.12
C ILE A 34 7.17 -1.50 7.24
N ALA A 35 6.41 -0.57 6.65
CA ALA A 35 6.93 0.61 5.98
C ALA A 35 7.04 1.78 6.97
N ASP A 36 7.97 1.67 7.89
CA ASP A 36 8.34 2.64 8.92
C ASP A 36 9.48 3.56 8.46
N HIS A 37 9.98 4.40 9.39
CA HIS A 37 11.15 5.25 9.17
C HIS A 37 12.38 4.46 8.68
N LYS A 38 12.63 3.27 9.24
CA LYS A 38 13.81 2.47 8.87
C LYS A 38 13.70 1.95 7.45
N PHE A 39 12.49 1.52 7.06
CA PHE A 39 12.21 1.10 5.69
C PHE A 39 12.51 2.22 4.69
N PHE A 40 11.91 3.41 4.87
CA PHE A 40 12.11 4.53 3.95
C PHE A 40 13.57 5.02 3.92
N LYS A 41 14.27 4.95 5.05
CA LYS A 41 15.70 5.32 5.13
C LYS A 41 16.60 4.38 4.31
N GLN A 42 16.25 3.11 4.16
CA GLN A 42 17.02 2.10 3.43
C GLN A 42 16.86 2.19 1.90
N LEU A 43 15.86 2.92 1.41
CA LEU A 43 15.61 3.04 -0.02
C LEU A 43 16.79 3.74 -0.72
N GLN A 44 17.33 3.09 -1.74
CA GLN A 44 18.46 3.60 -2.53
C GLN A 44 18.02 4.11 -3.91
N GLN A 45 17.02 3.51 -4.51
CA GLN A 45 16.30 4.04 -5.64
C GLN A 45 15.13 4.88 -5.10
N LYS A 46 14.57 5.76 -5.86
CA LYS A 46 13.38 6.55 -5.46
C LYS A 46 12.12 5.82 -5.96
N PRO A 47 11.71 4.71 -5.34
CA PRO A 47 10.61 3.92 -5.89
C PRO A 47 9.28 4.66 -5.81
N PHE A 48 8.32 4.23 -6.63
CA PHE A 48 6.92 4.45 -6.35
C PHE A 48 6.46 3.46 -5.28
N ILE A 49 5.64 3.93 -4.34
CA ILE A 49 5.05 3.11 -3.27
C ILE A 49 3.58 2.91 -3.56
N LEU A 50 3.12 1.65 -3.59
CA LEU A 50 1.72 1.31 -3.80
C LEU A 50 1.20 0.51 -2.61
N ASN A 51 0.03 0.90 -2.09
CA ASN A 51 -0.66 0.15 -1.04
C ASN A 51 -2.15 0.00 -1.36
N SER A 52 -2.53 -1.21 -1.74
CA SER A 52 -3.92 -1.64 -1.89
C SER A 52 -4.27 -2.79 -0.92
N SER A 53 -3.52 -2.93 0.17
CA SER A 53 -3.71 -4.02 1.13
C SER A 53 -4.43 -3.54 2.41
N ARG A 54 -3.72 -2.95 3.35
CA ARG A 54 -4.25 -2.37 4.59
C ARG A 54 -3.47 -1.09 4.95
N GLY A 55 -4.17 -0.04 5.35
CA GLY A 55 -3.55 1.27 5.60
C GLY A 55 -2.42 1.23 6.63
N LYS A 56 -2.64 0.53 7.74
CA LYS A 56 -1.65 0.38 8.83
C LYS A 56 -0.41 -0.46 8.49
N VAL A 57 -0.26 -0.91 7.26
CA VAL A 57 0.99 -1.50 6.77
C VAL A 57 2.05 -0.41 6.56
N ILE A 58 1.62 0.79 6.24
CA ILE A 58 2.49 1.96 6.07
C ILE A 58 2.21 2.95 7.20
N ASP A 59 3.26 3.42 7.86
CA ASP A 59 3.19 4.58 8.77
C ASP A 59 2.97 5.85 7.92
N MET A 60 1.80 6.49 8.11
CA MET A 60 1.38 7.64 7.30
C MET A 60 2.30 8.85 7.49
N ALA A 61 2.79 9.09 8.69
CA ALA A 61 3.73 10.18 8.93
C ALA A 61 5.06 9.93 8.21
N GLN A 62 5.49 8.68 8.13
CA GLN A 62 6.76 8.33 7.49
C GLN A 62 6.69 8.37 5.96
N ILE A 63 5.58 7.95 5.35
CA ILE A 63 5.46 8.11 3.88
C ILE A 63 5.38 9.58 3.48
N ILE A 64 4.70 10.42 4.26
CA ILE A 64 4.68 11.87 4.04
C ILE A 64 6.10 12.46 4.14
N SER A 65 6.86 12.07 5.16
CA SER A 65 8.26 12.49 5.29
C SER A 65 9.09 12.03 4.09
N ALA A 66 8.91 10.77 3.65
CA ALA A 66 9.63 10.22 2.51
C ALA A 66 9.33 10.95 1.19
N ILE A 67 8.08 11.43 1.00
CA ILE A 67 7.73 12.26 -0.16
C ILE A 67 8.40 13.64 -0.05
N LYS A 68 8.31 14.31 1.12
CA LYS A 68 8.94 15.61 1.38
C LYS A 68 10.45 15.56 1.15
N ASP A 69 11.10 14.51 1.62
CA ASP A 69 12.55 14.30 1.54
C ASP A 69 12.99 13.75 0.16
N LYS A 70 12.04 13.56 -0.77
CA LYS A 70 12.29 13.00 -2.11
C LYS A 70 12.99 11.63 -2.07
N LYS A 71 12.68 10.83 -1.05
CA LYS A 71 13.12 9.45 -0.90
C LYS A 71 12.33 8.50 -1.78
N ILE A 72 11.11 8.86 -2.15
CA ILE A 72 10.26 8.15 -3.08
C ILE A 72 9.81 9.08 -4.20
N SER A 73 9.49 8.52 -5.35
CA SER A 73 9.04 9.29 -6.52
C SER A 73 7.57 9.67 -6.42
N GLY A 74 6.78 8.89 -5.71
CA GLY A 74 5.35 9.12 -5.50
C GLY A 74 4.69 7.94 -4.80
N ALA A 75 3.37 8.07 -4.56
CA ALA A 75 2.61 7.04 -3.89
C ALA A 75 1.23 6.84 -4.51
N GLY A 76 0.75 5.58 -4.56
CA GLY A 76 -0.64 5.21 -4.84
C GLY A 76 -1.22 4.48 -3.63
N LEU A 77 -2.17 5.11 -2.95
CA LEU A 77 -2.74 4.62 -1.70
C LEU A 77 -4.23 4.42 -1.87
N ASP A 78 -4.66 3.15 -1.91
CA ASP A 78 -6.08 2.79 -1.91
C ASP A 78 -6.64 2.65 -0.48
N VAL A 79 -5.75 2.61 0.50
CA VAL A 79 -6.06 2.44 1.92
C VAL A 79 -5.27 3.43 2.76
N LEU A 80 -5.92 3.96 3.82
CA LEU A 80 -5.33 4.87 4.79
C LEU A 80 -5.31 4.21 6.18
N GLU A 81 -4.47 4.68 7.10
CA GLU A 81 -4.40 4.12 8.46
C GLU A 81 -5.73 4.22 9.20
N ASN A 82 -6.40 5.33 9.04
CA ASN A 82 -7.75 5.56 9.52
C ASN A 82 -8.64 5.86 8.31
N GLU A 83 -9.65 5.02 8.06
CA GLU A 83 -10.60 5.18 6.96
C GLU A 83 -11.95 5.76 7.43
N LYS A 84 -12.07 6.08 8.74
CA LYS A 84 -13.24 6.68 9.33
C LYS A 84 -13.06 8.20 9.44
N PHE A 85 -13.35 8.92 8.37
CA PHE A 85 -13.11 10.35 8.25
C PHE A 85 -13.76 11.18 9.39
N GLU A 86 -14.89 10.70 9.92
CA GLU A 86 -15.58 11.31 11.05
C GLU A 86 -14.80 11.25 12.37
N THR A 87 -13.83 10.35 12.46
CA THR A 87 -12.99 10.16 13.66
C THR A 87 -11.62 10.83 13.55
N TYR A 88 -11.34 11.52 12.44
CA TYR A 88 -10.04 12.11 12.20
C TYR A 88 -9.68 13.14 13.26
N THR A 89 -8.47 12.97 13.80
CA THR A 89 -7.79 14.01 14.57
C THR A 89 -7.42 15.19 13.66
N THR A 90 -7.05 16.31 14.27
CA THR A 90 -6.55 17.46 13.50
C THR A 90 -5.31 17.09 12.68
N GLU A 91 -4.42 16.27 13.24
CA GLU A 91 -3.21 15.82 12.55
C GLU A 91 -3.54 14.94 11.35
N GLU A 92 -4.42 13.94 11.48
CA GLU A 92 -4.85 13.08 10.38
C GLU A 92 -5.51 13.88 9.24
N LYS A 93 -6.29 14.89 9.57
CA LYS A 93 -6.86 15.82 8.57
C LYS A 93 -5.77 16.57 7.82
N MET A 94 -4.82 17.16 8.54
CA MET A 94 -3.68 17.85 7.92
C MET A 94 -2.84 16.94 7.03
N GLN A 95 -2.63 15.69 7.44
CA GLN A 95 -1.91 14.70 6.65
C GLN A 95 -2.66 14.37 5.35
N LEU A 96 -3.97 14.13 5.44
CA LEU A 96 -4.81 13.85 4.27
C LEU A 96 -4.82 15.04 3.30
N ASP A 97 -5.10 16.25 3.81
CA ASP A 97 -5.14 17.47 3.01
C ASP A 97 -3.80 17.69 2.28
N TRP A 98 -2.69 17.50 3.01
CA TRP A 98 -1.36 17.59 2.41
C TRP A 98 -1.14 16.57 1.30
N LEU A 99 -1.55 15.30 1.50
CA LEU A 99 -1.42 14.25 0.48
C LEU A 99 -2.24 14.54 -0.77
N LEU A 100 -3.45 15.08 -0.61
CA LEU A 100 -4.33 15.43 -1.73
C LEU A 100 -3.76 16.57 -2.60
N GLU A 101 -2.91 17.43 -2.04
CA GLU A 101 -2.25 18.51 -2.78
C GLU A 101 -1.03 18.03 -3.60
N GLN A 102 -0.54 16.81 -3.35
CA GLN A 102 0.67 16.32 -4.05
C GLN A 102 0.34 15.81 -5.45
N GLN A 103 1.04 16.30 -6.48
CA GLN A 103 0.87 15.86 -7.87
C GLN A 103 1.36 14.44 -8.14
N ASN A 104 2.22 13.90 -7.28
CA ASN A 104 2.80 12.57 -7.38
C ASN A 104 2.17 11.57 -6.39
N VAL A 105 1.00 11.89 -5.84
CA VAL A 105 0.22 11.01 -4.97
C VAL A 105 -1.16 10.78 -5.58
N ILE A 106 -1.57 9.52 -5.59
CA ILE A 106 -2.92 9.10 -5.97
C ILE A 106 -3.56 8.46 -4.75
N LEU A 107 -4.72 8.97 -4.33
CA LEU A 107 -5.56 8.38 -3.30
C LEU A 107 -6.83 7.85 -3.95
N THR A 108 -7.24 6.63 -3.58
CA THR A 108 -8.52 6.04 -3.97
C THR A 108 -9.25 5.54 -2.73
N PRO A 109 -10.60 5.52 -2.72
CA PRO A 109 -11.37 5.27 -1.50
C PRO A 109 -11.60 3.77 -1.26
N HIS A 110 -10.53 2.98 -1.12
CA HIS A 110 -10.51 1.54 -0.86
C HIS A 110 -11.32 0.73 -1.90
N ILE A 111 -11.05 0.97 -3.16
CA ILE A 111 -11.80 0.39 -4.30
C ILE A 111 -10.94 -0.48 -5.22
N ALA A 112 -9.68 -0.74 -4.91
CA ALA A 112 -8.79 -1.52 -5.78
C ALA A 112 -9.30 -2.95 -6.07
N GLY A 113 -10.16 -3.51 -5.20
CA GLY A 113 -10.83 -4.79 -5.42
C GLY A 113 -12.23 -4.68 -6.04
N TYR A 114 -12.75 -3.49 -6.30
CA TYR A 114 -14.11 -3.29 -6.78
C TYR A 114 -14.19 -3.31 -8.30
N SER A 115 -14.41 -4.51 -8.85
CA SER A 115 -14.81 -4.69 -10.25
C SER A 115 -15.88 -5.78 -10.35
N HIS A 116 -16.66 -5.75 -11.44
CA HIS A 116 -17.65 -6.80 -11.69
C HIS A 116 -16.99 -8.19 -11.76
N GLU A 117 -15.84 -8.28 -12.41
CA GLU A 117 -15.08 -9.52 -12.56
C GLU A 117 -14.57 -10.04 -11.21
N SER A 118 -14.13 -9.16 -10.32
CA SER A 118 -13.65 -9.51 -8.99
C SER A 118 -14.76 -10.10 -8.12
N PHE A 119 -15.95 -9.49 -8.12
CA PHE A 119 -17.11 -10.01 -7.40
C PHE A 119 -17.58 -11.36 -7.96
N LEU A 120 -17.67 -11.48 -9.29
CA LEU A 120 -18.02 -12.74 -9.94
C LEU A 120 -17.00 -13.82 -9.58
N LYS A 121 -15.72 -13.52 -9.67
CA LYS A 121 -14.64 -14.46 -9.35
C LYS A 121 -14.65 -14.92 -7.89
N MET A 122 -14.95 -14.03 -6.96
CA MET A 122 -15.11 -14.39 -5.54
C MET A 122 -16.26 -15.37 -5.33
N ALA A 123 -17.41 -15.12 -5.99
CA ALA A 123 -18.57 -16.01 -5.93
C ALA A 123 -18.26 -17.40 -6.54
N GLU A 124 -17.65 -17.45 -7.74
CA GLU A 124 -17.23 -18.68 -8.39
C GLU A 124 -16.29 -19.52 -7.52
N VAL A 125 -15.25 -18.89 -6.95
CA VAL A 125 -14.30 -19.57 -6.06
C VAL A 125 -14.98 -20.11 -4.81
N LEU A 126 -15.93 -19.36 -4.24
CA LEU A 126 -16.70 -19.82 -3.08
C LEU A 126 -17.54 -21.03 -3.42
N LEU A 127 -18.33 -20.97 -4.51
CA LEU A 127 -19.16 -22.10 -4.97
C LEU A 127 -18.31 -23.33 -5.25
N GLN A 128 -17.20 -23.17 -5.93
CA GLN A 128 -16.25 -24.25 -6.21
C GLN A 128 -15.72 -24.92 -4.94
N LYS A 129 -15.36 -24.11 -3.91
CA LYS A 129 -14.89 -24.63 -2.61
C LYS A 129 -15.98 -25.35 -1.83
N LEU A 130 -17.24 -24.99 -2.03
CA LEU A 130 -18.40 -25.63 -1.42
C LEU A 130 -18.90 -26.85 -2.23
N GLY A 131 -18.30 -27.16 -3.38
CA GLY A 131 -18.73 -28.23 -4.26
C GLY A 131 -20.07 -27.93 -4.96
N LEU A 132 -20.46 -26.69 -5.06
CA LEU A 132 -21.65 -26.18 -5.71
C LEU A 132 -21.25 -25.59 -7.06
N ASN A 133 -21.26 -26.43 -8.12
CA ASN A 133 -20.98 -25.99 -9.50
C ASN A 133 -22.29 -25.90 -10.28
#